data_27772c212f9a274305f23279ab5a8dc6
#
_entry.id   27772c212f9a274305f23279ab5a8dc6
#
_cell.length_a   1.000
_cell.length_b   1.000
_cell.length_c   1.000
_cell.angle_alpha   90.00
_cell.angle_beta   90.00
_cell.angle_gamma   90.00
#
_symmetry.space_group_name_H-M   'P 1'
#
loop_
_entity.id
_entity.type
_entity.pdbx_description
1 polymer ?
#
loop_
_entity_poly.entity_id
_entity_poly.type
_entity_poly.pdbx_seq_one_letter_code
_entity_poly.pdbx_strand_id
1 'polypeptide(L)'
;MSKIFKNMIPYWKSIIIIFALLFVQAWCDLALPSYTSDIIDVGIQNNGVEHIVPEALTAEAFEMAELFMTDEEADLWESIYEQDDDIYRLQVTSESELNEIDDTLAVPLIMNYQMSVMEDSEVKEHVAKPTGADAGTLEKDTLLSMRDSMEETIDTMGSSLVKSMGAAYAVSCDKAAGIDVEKIQKSYLVTAGLKMVGMALMTGIVTVLVGFFASRVGAGIGRTLREKV
;
A
#
# COMPACT_ATOMS: atom_id res chain seq x y z
N MET A 1 31.24 7.91 -40.38
CA MET A 1 30.62 8.05 -39.05
C MET A 1 31.60 8.51 -37.96
N SER A 2 32.89 8.16 -37.97
CA SER A 2 33.86 8.58 -36.92
C SER A 2 34.09 10.09 -36.79
N LYS A 3 33.96 10.87 -37.87
CA LYS A 3 34.14 12.33 -37.84
C LYS A 3 33.07 13.08 -37.06
N ILE A 4 31.83 12.57 -37.00
CA ILE A 4 30.72 13.16 -36.23
C ILE A 4 30.98 12.96 -34.73
N PHE A 5 31.38 11.76 -34.32
CA PHE A 5 31.71 11.47 -32.93
C PHE A 5 32.85 12.33 -32.40
N LYS A 6 33.87 12.59 -33.22
CA LYS A 6 35.04 13.43 -32.84
C LYS A 6 34.62 14.89 -32.60
N ASN A 7 33.57 15.39 -33.28
CA ASN A 7 33.05 16.75 -33.10
C ASN A 7 32.09 16.86 -31.91
N MET A 8 31.60 15.74 -31.35
CA MET A 8 30.75 15.68 -30.12
C MET A 8 31.58 15.76 -28.84
N ILE A 9 32.89 15.43 -28.88
CA ILE A 9 33.80 15.42 -27.72
C ILE A 9 33.73 16.72 -26.89
N PRO A 10 33.74 17.95 -27.49
CA PRO A 10 33.65 19.18 -26.69
C PRO A 10 32.38 19.34 -25.90
N TYR A 11 31.28 18.66 -26.28
CA TYR A 11 29.96 18.76 -25.67
C TYR A 11 29.61 17.57 -24.74
N TRP A 12 30.59 16.70 -24.44
CA TRP A 12 30.41 15.49 -23.67
C TRP A 12 29.73 15.74 -22.30
N LYS A 13 30.06 16.88 -21.63
CA LYS A 13 29.43 17.28 -20.38
C LYS A 13 27.92 17.52 -20.53
N SER A 14 27.53 18.24 -21.60
CA SER A 14 26.08 18.49 -21.89
C SER A 14 25.37 17.20 -22.26
N ILE A 15 26.03 16.28 -22.95
CA ILE A 15 25.46 14.98 -23.30
C ILE A 15 25.21 14.15 -22.05
N ILE A 16 26.15 14.11 -21.10
CA ILE A 16 25.98 13.41 -19.81
C ILE A 16 24.80 14.01 -19.02
N ILE A 17 24.70 15.36 -19.01
CA ILE A 17 23.57 16.03 -18.33
C ILE A 17 22.24 15.63 -18.98
N ILE A 18 22.17 15.60 -20.31
CA ILE A 18 20.96 15.15 -21.03
C ILE A 18 20.60 13.72 -20.65
N PHE A 19 21.57 12.79 -20.63
CA PHE A 19 21.33 11.41 -20.21
C PHE A 19 20.83 11.30 -18.78
N ALA A 20 21.43 12.05 -17.84
CA ALA A 20 20.96 12.07 -16.46
C ALA A 20 19.52 12.61 -16.34
N LEU A 21 19.20 13.68 -17.07
CA LEU A 21 17.86 14.25 -17.08
C LEU A 21 16.85 13.30 -17.72
N LEU A 22 17.19 12.61 -18.80
CA LEU A 22 16.34 11.59 -19.42
C LEU A 22 16.08 10.41 -18.49
N PHE A 23 17.09 10.02 -17.69
CA PHE A 23 16.92 8.97 -16.69
C PHE A 23 15.93 9.39 -15.59
N VAL A 24 16.06 10.63 -15.09
CA VAL A 24 15.08 11.20 -14.12
C VAL A 24 13.69 11.28 -14.73
N GLN A 25 13.58 11.72 -15.97
CA GLN A 25 12.30 11.80 -16.69
C GLN A 25 11.64 10.41 -16.79
N ALA A 26 12.40 9.41 -17.26
CA ALA A 26 11.88 8.05 -17.39
C ALA A 26 11.43 7.47 -16.05
N TRP A 27 12.16 7.76 -14.97
CA TRP A 27 11.77 7.33 -13.64
C TRP A 27 10.46 7.99 -13.17
N CYS A 28 10.30 9.29 -13.38
CA CYS A 28 9.05 9.99 -13.08
C CYS A 28 7.88 9.46 -13.90
N ASP A 29 8.09 9.24 -15.21
CA ASP A 29 7.05 8.73 -16.12
C ASP A 29 6.59 7.31 -15.75
N LEU A 30 7.49 6.48 -15.22
CA LEU A 30 7.15 5.14 -14.71
C LEU A 30 6.46 5.16 -13.34
N ALA A 31 6.73 6.18 -12.52
CA ALA A 31 6.11 6.31 -11.21
C ALA A 31 4.65 6.81 -11.26
N LEU A 32 4.28 7.61 -12.27
CA LEU A 32 2.93 8.17 -12.39
C LEU A 32 1.81 7.12 -12.45
N PRO A 33 1.92 6.02 -13.25
CA PRO A 33 0.92 4.95 -13.24
C PRO A 33 0.79 4.27 -11.88
N SER A 34 1.89 4.07 -11.13
CA SER A 34 1.85 3.50 -9.79
C SER A 34 1.03 4.37 -8.83
N TYR A 35 1.29 5.68 -8.78
CA TYR A 35 0.49 6.60 -7.98
C TYR A 35 -1.00 6.63 -8.37
N THR A 36 -1.30 6.42 -9.66
CA THR A 36 -2.70 6.33 -10.12
C THR A 36 -3.37 5.07 -9.58
N SER A 37 -2.67 3.93 -9.59
CA SER A 37 -3.14 2.68 -8.99
C SER A 37 -3.37 2.85 -7.49
N ASP A 38 -2.40 3.43 -6.77
CA ASP A 38 -2.49 3.66 -5.33
C ASP A 38 -3.71 4.55 -4.95
N ILE A 39 -4.00 5.59 -5.75
CA ILE A 39 -5.19 6.43 -5.55
C ILE A 39 -6.48 5.62 -5.68
N ILE A 40 -6.54 4.68 -6.62
CA ILE A 40 -7.72 3.85 -6.86
C ILE A 40 -7.81 2.77 -5.78
N ASP A 41 -6.73 2.01 -5.57
CA ASP A 41 -6.74 0.82 -4.73
C ASP A 41 -6.81 1.22 -3.25
N VAL A 42 -5.91 2.07 -2.79
CA VAL A 42 -5.87 2.52 -1.39
C VAL A 42 -6.86 3.67 -1.16
N GLY A 43 -6.80 4.70 -1.99
CA GLY A 43 -7.57 5.93 -1.76
C GLY A 43 -9.09 5.73 -1.91
N ILE A 44 -9.53 4.97 -2.91
CA ILE A 44 -10.96 4.82 -3.22
C ILE A 44 -11.50 3.49 -2.68
N GLN A 45 -10.86 2.37 -3.00
CA GLN A 45 -11.37 1.05 -2.62
C GLN A 45 -11.20 0.80 -1.12
N ASN A 46 -10.03 1.14 -0.56
CA ASN A 46 -9.69 0.89 0.84
C ASN A 46 -9.92 2.12 1.75
N ASN A 47 -10.68 3.13 1.30
CA ASN A 47 -10.99 4.35 2.08
C ASN A 47 -9.74 5.08 2.63
N GLY A 48 -8.61 5.01 1.95
CA GLY A 48 -7.36 5.65 2.34
C GLY A 48 -6.53 4.86 3.37
N VAL A 49 -6.96 3.65 3.71
CA VAL A 49 -6.24 2.76 4.63
C VAL A 49 -5.23 1.92 3.85
N GLU A 50 -3.95 2.04 4.19
CA GLU A 50 -2.83 1.37 3.51
C GLU A 50 -2.52 0.01 4.12
N HIS A 51 -2.77 -0.15 5.43
CA HIS A 51 -2.43 -1.33 6.22
C HIS A 51 -3.68 -2.13 6.60
N ILE A 52 -3.50 -3.43 6.83
CA ILE A 52 -4.59 -4.31 7.28
C ILE A 52 -4.82 -4.22 8.79
N VAL A 53 -3.83 -3.71 9.51
CA VAL A 53 -3.87 -3.51 10.96
C VAL A 53 -4.61 -2.19 11.26
N PRO A 54 -5.73 -2.21 12.04
CA PRO A 54 -6.50 -1.01 12.37
C PRO A 54 -5.71 0.03 13.17
N GLU A 55 -5.97 1.32 12.96
CA GLU A 55 -5.41 2.39 13.82
C GLU A 55 -5.98 2.33 15.24
N ALA A 56 -7.25 1.93 15.35
CA ALA A 56 -7.89 1.68 16.65
C ALA A 56 -8.98 0.61 16.53
N LEU A 57 -9.23 -0.08 17.62
CA LEU A 57 -10.29 -1.08 17.72
C LEU A 57 -10.87 -1.15 19.13
N THR A 58 -12.10 -1.64 19.23
CA THR A 58 -12.76 -1.88 20.52
C THR A 58 -12.15 -3.10 21.21
N ALA A 59 -12.28 -3.18 22.54
CA ALA A 59 -11.82 -4.35 23.29
C ALA A 59 -12.42 -5.66 22.76
N GLU A 60 -13.72 -5.64 22.40
CA GLU A 60 -14.40 -6.81 21.81
C GLU A 60 -13.74 -7.24 20.48
N ALA A 61 -13.44 -6.28 19.58
CA ALA A 61 -12.79 -6.58 18.30
C ALA A 61 -11.35 -7.07 18.49
N PHE A 62 -10.64 -6.57 19.52
CA PHE A 62 -9.29 -7.00 19.87
C PHE A 62 -9.26 -8.47 20.31
N GLU A 63 -10.10 -8.83 21.29
CA GLU A 63 -10.21 -10.20 21.80
C GLU A 63 -10.70 -11.17 20.70
N MET A 64 -11.61 -10.71 19.82
CA MET A 64 -12.12 -11.54 18.74
C MET A 64 -11.06 -11.84 17.67
N ALA A 65 -10.17 -10.89 17.38
CA ALA A 65 -9.06 -11.11 16.45
C ALA A 65 -8.06 -12.11 16.99
N GLU A 66 -7.75 -12.06 18.29
CA GLU A 66 -6.82 -12.94 18.97
C GLU A 66 -7.23 -14.43 18.92
N LEU A 67 -8.54 -14.72 18.83
CA LEU A 67 -9.03 -16.10 18.73
C LEU A 67 -8.53 -16.85 17.49
N PHE A 68 -8.16 -16.12 16.44
CA PHE A 68 -7.66 -16.67 15.17
C PHE A 68 -6.14 -16.67 15.07
N MET A 69 -5.45 -16.19 16.11
CA MET A 69 -4.00 -16.03 16.16
C MET A 69 -3.31 -17.20 16.83
N THR A 70 -2.14 -17.54 16.34
CA THR A 70 -1.18 -18.39 17.06
C THR A 70 -0.64 -17.63 18.28
N ASP A 71 0.02 -18.34 19.18
CA ASP A 71 0.57 -17.70 20.39
C ASP A 71 1.61 -16.63 20.05
N GLU A 72 2.44 -16.85 19.00
CA GLU A 72 3.43 -15.88 18.53
C GLU A 72 2.76 -14.62 17.89
N GLU A 73 1.68 -14.81 17.16
CA GLU A 73 0.92 -13.70 16.56
C GLU A 73 0.13 -12.92 17.61
N ALA A 74 -0.40 -13.60 18.63
CA ALA A 74 -1.08 -12.96 19.76
C ALA A 74 -0.10 -12.11 20.57
N ASP A 75 1.11 -12.61 20.86
CA ASP A 75 2.17 -11.84 21.52
C ASP A 75 2.53 -10.57 20.69
N LEU A 76 2.63 -10.71 19.35
CA LEU A 76 2.85 -9.57 18.46
C LEU A 76 1.68 -8.60 18.52
N TRP A 77 0.44 -9.09 18.42
CA TRP A 77 -0.79 -8.31 18.45
C TRP A 77 -0.91 -7.48 19.73
N GLU A 78 -0.67 -8.09 20.89
CA GLU A 78 -0.64 -7.38 22.17
C GLU A 78 0.48 -6.31 22.22
N SER A 79 1.63 -6.59 21.63
CA SER A 79 2.80 -5.69 21.71
C SER A 79 2.66 -4.41 20.90
N ILE A 80 1.84 -4.43 19.83
CA ILE A 80 1.67 -3.29 18.91
C ILE A 80 0.55 -2.34 19.31
N TYR A 81 -0.31 -2.73 20.26
CA TYR A 81 -1.42 -1.93 20.75
C TYR A 81 -1.25 -1.49 22.19
N GLU A 82 -1.73 -0.30 22.48
CA GLU A 82 -1.87 0.23 23.85
C GLU A 82 -3.34 0.43 24.16
N GLN A 83 -3.77 -0.06 25.32
CA GLN A 83 -5.14 0.10 25.77
C GLN A 83 -5.36 1.52 26.33
N ASP A 84 -6.37 2.19 25.80
CA ASP A 84 -6.84 3.52 26.22
C ASP A 84 -8.37 3.40 26.49
N ASP A 85 -8.73 3.22 27.76
CA ASP A 85 -10.10 2.88 28.22
C ASP A 85 -10.61 1.59 27.52
N ASP A 86 -11.69 1.68 26.74
CA ASP A 86 -12.31 0.58 26.01
C ASP A 86 -11.79 0.42 24.57
N ILE A 87 -10.74 1.18 24.20
CA ILE A 87 -10.19 1.23 22.86
C ILE A 87 -8.71 0.86 22.89
N TYR A 88 -8.28 0.02 21.97
CA TYR A 88 -6.88 -0.30 21.71
C TYR A 88 -6.40 0.59 20.55
N ARG A 89 -5.25 1.24 20.73
CA ARG A 89 -4.61 2.13 19.74
C ARG A 89 -3.28 1.61 19.29
N LEU A 90 -3.08 1.60 17.99
CA LEU A 90 -1.83 1.18 17.36
C LEU A 90 -0.69 2.13 17.73
N GLN A 91 0.43 1.58 18.21
CA GLN A 91 1.62 2.33 18.62
C GLN A 91 2.72 2.36 17.54
N VAL A 92 2.66 1.45 16.59
CA VAL A 92 3.64 1.34 15.51
C VAL A 92 3.36 2.42 14.45
N THR A 93 4.39 3.17 14.08
CA THR A 93 4.32 4.25 13.09
C THR A 93 5.30 4.06 11.92
N SER A 94 6.18 3.05 12.01
CA SER A 94 7.18 2.76 10.97
C SER A 94 6.53 1.95 9.84
N GLU A 95 6.56 2.49 8.62
CA GLU A 95 5.97 1.86 7.44
C GLU A 95 6.59 0.49 7.10
N SER A 96 7.89 0.32 7.33
CA SER A 96 8.55 -0.96 7.12
C SER A 96 8.13 -2.03 8.13
N GLU A 97 7.89 -1.62 9.37
CA GLU A 97 7.43 -2.49 10.45
C GLU A 97 5.96 -2.85 10.25
N LEU A 98 5.13 -1.89 9.87
CA LEU A 98 3.72 -2.14 9.53
C LEU A 98 3.55 -3.11 8.36
N ASN A 99 4.39 -3.03 7.33
CA ASN A 99 4.34 -4.01 6.23
C ASN A 99 4.71 -5.43 6.68
N GLU A 100 5.65 -5.59 7.59
CA GLU A 100 6.02 -6.90 8.16
C GLU A 100 4.90 -7.45 9.05
N ILE A 101 4.26 -6.60 9.82
CA ILE A 101 3.09 -6.94 10.65
C ILE A 101 1.91 -7.33 9.76
N ASP A 102 1.65 -6.57 8.68
CA ASP A 102 0.60 -6.88 7.70
C ASP A 102 0.77 -8.28 7.11
N ASP A 103 1.99 -8.62 6.70
CA ASP A 103 2.28 -9.94 6.13
C ASP A 103 2.08 -11.07 7.17
N THR A 104 2.41 -10.81 8.44
CA THR A 104 2.28 -11.80 9.52
C THR A 104 0.82 -11.99 9.95
N LEU A 105 0.06 -10.90 10.07
CA LEU A 105 -1.30 -10.93 10.61
C LEU A 105 -2.40 -11.01 9.53
N ALA A 106 -2.04 -11.14 8.24
CA ALA A 106 -3.01 -11.18 7.15
C ALA A 106 -4.06 -12.28 7.33
N VAL A 107 -3.61 -13.49 7.64
CA VAL A 107 -4.51 -14.66 7.75
C VAL A 107 -5.53 -14.50 8.86
N PRO A 108 -5.15 -14.27 10.14
CA PRO A 108 -6.12 -14.16 11.21
C PRO A 108 -7.08 -12.97 11.06
N LEU A 109 -6.59 -11.81 10.58
CA LEU A 109 -7.44 -10.64 10.42
C LEU A 109 -8.47 -10.79 9.29
N ILE A 110 -8.08 -11.42 8.16
CA ILE A 110 -9.00 -11.73 7.06
C ILE A 110 -10.05 -12.75 7.49
N MET A 111 -9.64 -13.77 8.26
CA MET A 111 -10.58 -14.75 8.81
C MET A 111 -11.60 -14.10 9.74
N ASN A 112 -11.14 -13.25 10.66
CA ASN A 112 -12.02 -12.51 11.54
C ASN A 112 -13.01 -11.63 10.75
N TYR A 113 -12.52 -10.93 9.72
CA TYR A 113 -13.38 -10.13 8.84
C TYR A 113 -14.44 -10.98 8.13
N GLN A 114 -14.05 -12.12 7.55
CA GLN A 114 -15.01 -12.98 6.88
C GLN A 114 -16.08 -13.53 7.84
N MET A 115 -15.69 -13.90 9.05
CA MET A 115 -16.63 -14.35 10.08
C MET A 115 -17.60 -13.21 10.46
N SER A 116 -17.11 -11.98 10.63
CA SER A 116 -17.96 -10.83 10.97
C SER A 116 -18.97 -10.50 9.88
N VAL A 117 -18.55 -10.59 8.61
CA VAL A 117 -19.44 -10.36 7.45
C VAL A 117 -20.46 -11.50 7.28
N MET A 118 -20.08 -12.73 7.58
CA MET A 118 -21.00 -13.88 7.57
C MET A 118 -22.05 -13.81 8.67
N GLU A 119 -21.77 -13.18 9.80
CA GLU A 119 -22.75 -12.97 10.87
C GLU A 119 -23.93 -12.09 10.45
N ASP A 120 -23.75 -11.16 9.53
CA ASP A 120 -24.82 -10.27 9.03
C ASP A 120 -25.65 -10.87 7.88
N SER A 121 -25.20 -11.93 7.23
CA SER A 121 -25.95 -12.62 6.20
C SER A 121 -26.58 -13.91 6.74
N GLU A 122 -27.72 -14.35 6.14
CA GLU A 122 -28.54 -15.54 6.51
C GLU A 122 -27.79 -16.86 6.85
N VAL A 123 -26.46 -16.85 6.86
CA VAL A 123 -25.57 -17.95 7.25
C VAL A 123 -25.57 -18.20 8.76
N LYS A 124 -26.04 -17.25 9.59
CA LYS A 124 -26.29 -17.47 11.03
C LYS A 124 -27.12 -18.73 11.30
N GLU A 125 -28.00 -19.09 10.38
CA GLU A 125 -28.90 -20.24 10.56
C GLU A 125 -28.22 -21.58 10.24
N HIS A 126 -27.11 -21.59 9.48
CA HIS A 126 -26.45 -22.83 9.05
C HIS A 126 -25.16 -23.16 9.79
N VAL A 127 -24.46 -22.15 10.33
CA VAL A 127 -23.20 -22.34 11.10
C VAL A 127 -23.47 -22.37 12.61
N ALA A 128 -24.56 -21.76 13.09
CA ALA A 128 -24.94 -21.70 14.49
C ALA A 128 -25.74 -22.92 14.99
N LYS A 129 -25.74 -24.04 14.26
CA LYS A 129 -26.27 -25.33 14.74
C LYS A 129 -25.26 -26.48 14.63
N PRO A 130 -24.20 -26.50 15.42
CA PRO A 130 -23.78 -27.71 16.06
C PRO A 130 -24.65 -27.87 17.29
N THR A 131 -25.36 -28.95 17.36
CA THR A 131 -26.24 -29.41 18.40
C THR A 131 -25.62 -29.19 19.80
N GLY A 132 -26.08 -28.19 20.57
CA GLY A 132 -26.01 -28.21 22.04
C GLY A 132 -24.73 -27.64 22.70
N ALA A 133 -23.94 -26.82 22.04
CA ALA A 133 -22.87 -26.06 22.71
C ALA A 133 -23.19 -24.56 22.66
N ASP A 134 -23.01 -23.88 23.78
CA ASP A 134 -23.08 -22.41 23.86
C ASP A 134 -22.23 -21.76 22.77
N ALA A 135 -22.78 -20.72 22.14
CA ALA A 135 -22.18 -20.01 21.01
C ALA A 135 -20.87 -19.25 21.33
N GLY A 136 -20.13 -19.67 22.34
CA GLY A 136 -18.90 -19.04 22.84
C GLY A 136 -17.67 -19.92 22.87
N THR A 137 -17.73 -21.19 22.47
CA THR A 137 -16.56 -22.09 22.51
C THR A 137 -16.48 -22.96 21.26
N LEU A 138 -16.25 -22.35 20.11
CA LEU A 138 -15.46 -23.06 19.12
C LEU A 138 -14.07 -23.24 19.76
N GLU A 139 -13.69 -24.48 20.06
CA GLU A 139 -12.38 -24.78 20.62
C GLU A 139 -11.31 -24.10 19.73
N LYS A 140 -10.34 -23.34 20.30
CA LYS A 140 -9.27 -22.63 19.58
C LYS A 140 -8.60 -23.56 18.54
N ASP A 141 -8.47 -24.85 18.86
CA ASP A 141 -7.94 -25.88 17.95
C ASP A 141 -8.78 -26.06 16.67
N THR A 142 -10.11 -25.87 16.75
CA THR A 142 -10.97 -25.95 15.56
C THR A 142 -10.81 -24.72 14.68
N LEU A 143 -10.69 -23.53 15.28
CA LEU A 143 -10.44 -22.28 14.56
C LEU A 143 -9.07 -22.31 13.88
N LEU A 144 -8.03 -22.80 14.56
CA LEU A 144 -6.69 -22.96 13.98
C LEU A 144 -6.67 -24.01 12.85
N SER A 145 -7.45 -25.08 12.92
CA SER A 145 -7.56 -26.07 11.83
C SER A 145 -8.28 -25.49 10.59
N MET A 146 -9.26 -24.61 10.78
CA MET A 146 -9.89 -23.86 9.69
C MET A 146 -8.90 -22.86 9.06
N ARG A 147 -8.03 -22.28 9.86
CA ARG A 147 -6.96 -21.38 9.45
C ARG A 147 -6.02 -22.02 8.43
N ASP A 148 -5.52 -23.25 8.71
CA ASP A 148 -4.59 -23.95 7.80
C ASP A 148 -5.17 -24.09 6.39
N SER A 149 -6.49 -24.39 6.30
CA SER A 149 -7.19 -24.45 5.01
C SER A 149 -7.37 -23.09 4.34
N MET A 150 -7.45 -22.02 5.12
CA MET A 150 -7.62 -20.66 4.63
C MET A 150 -6.28 -20.06 4.19
N GLU A 151 -5.19 -20.38 4.89
CA GLU A 151 -3.83 -19.96 4.56
C GLU A 151 -3.46 -20.40 3.13
N GLU A 152 -3.71 -21.66 2.75
CA GLU A 152 -3.51 -22.14 1.38
C GLU A 152 -4.35 -21.33 0.36
N THR A 153 -5.56 -20.93 0.75
CA THR A 153 -6.44 -20.11 -0.10
C THR A 153 -5.90 -18.68 -0.22
N ILE A 154 -5.46 -18.07 0.86
CA ILE A 154 -4.90 -16.71 0.91
C ILE A 154 -3.58 -16.64 0.11
N ASP A 155 -2.73 -17.64 0.21
CA ASP A 155 -1.49 -17.74 -0.57
C ASP A 155 -1.73 -17.82 -2.08
N THR A 156 -2.86 -18.41 -2.51
CA THR A 156 -3.26 -18.42 -3.92
C THR A 156 -3.95 -17.13 -4.37
N MET A 157 -4.44 -16.32 -3.44
CA MET A 157 -4.99 -14.99 -3.73
C MET A 157 -3.84 -14.02 -4.06
N GLY A 158 -4.05 -13.14 -5.02
CA GLY A 158 -3.08 -12.08 -5.29
C GLY A 158 -2.96 -11.13 -4.10
N SER A 159 -1.75 -10.65 -3.82
CA SER A 159 -1.44 -9.73 -2.70
C SER A 159 -2.36 -8.51 -2.64
N SER A 160 -2.82 -8.02 -3.78
CA SER A 160 -3.75 -6.88 -3.87
C SER A 160 -5.12 -7.20 -3.27
N LEU A 161 -5.63 -8.44 -3.47
CA LEU A 161 -6.92 -8.86 -2.90
C LEU A 161 -6.80 -9.06 -1.39
N VAL A 162 -5.73 -9.67 -0.93
CA VAL A 162 -5.42 -9.86 0.50
C VAL A 162 -5.38 -8.50 1.22
N LYS A 163 -4.64 -7.53 0.67
CA LYS A 163 -4.59 -6.16 1.21
C LYS A 163 -5.95 -5.47 1.22
N SER A 164 -6.74 -5.63 0.16
CA SER A 164 -8.07 -5.02 0.09
C SER A 164 -9.03 -5.60 1.14
N MET A 165 -9.00 -6.92 1.36
CA MET A 165 -9.83 -7.56 2.38
C MET A 165 -9.39 -7.17 3.80
N GLY A 166 -8.10 -7.16 4.07
CA GLY A 166 -7.54 -6.72 5.35
C GLY A 166 -7.82 -5.23 5.62
N ALA A 167 -7.68 -4.36 4.62
CA ALA A 167 -8.03 -2.95 4.75
C ALA A 167 -9.54 -2.75 5.02
N ALA A 168 -10.41 -3.59 4.44
CA ALA A 168 -11.84 -3.55 4.77
C ALA A 168 -12.12 -3.91 6.23
N TYR A 169 -11.38 -4.87 6.78
CA TYR A 169 -11.39 -5.17 8.21
C TYR A 169 -10.94 -3.97 9.05
N ALA A 170 -9.77 -3.39 8.73
CA ALA A 170 -9.23 -2.23 9.44
C ALA A 170 -10.23 -1.06 9.43
N VAL A 171 -10.81 -0.74 8.27
CA VAL A 171 -11.87 0.29 8.13
C VAL A 171 -13.07 0.01 9.04
N SER A 172 -13.49 -1.26 9.17
CA SER A 172 -14.62 -1.61 10.02
C SER A 172 -14.32 -1.41 11.50
N CYS A 173 -13.14 -1.80 11.95
CA CYS A 173 -12.66 -1.61 13.32
C CYS A 173 -12.48 -0.13 13.66
N ASP A 174 -11.82 0.64 12.79
CA ASP A 174 -11.61 2.07 12.96
C ASP A 174 -12.93 2.84 13.10
N LYS A 175 -13.93 2.51 12.28
CA LYS A 175 -15.27 3.08 12.38
C LYS A 175 -15.95 2.73 13.70
N ALA A 176 -15.85 1.47 14.14
CA ALA A 176 -16.42 1.01 15.40
C ALA A 176 -15.74 1.70 16.61
N ALA A 177 -14.44 1.95 16.52
CA ALA A 177 -13.65 2.69 17.51
C ALA A 177 -13.88 4.22 17.46
N GLY A 178 -14.71 4.72 16.52
CA GLY A 178 -15.04 6.14 16.40
C GLY A 178 -14.03 6.98 15.63
N ILE A 179 -13.13 6.36 14.87
CA ILE A 179 -12.21 7.07 13.97
C ILE A 179 -12.97 7.57 12.73
N ASP A 180 -12.68 8.80 12.34
CA ASP A 180 -13.23 9.43 11.13
C ASP A 180 -12.48 8.95 9.87
N VAL A 181 -12.90 7.81 9.36
CA VAL A 181 -12.30 7.19 8.16
C VAL A 181 -12.46 8.08 6.91
N GLU A 182 -13.52 8.90 6.83
CA GLU A 182 -13.68 9.85 5.72
C GLU A 182 -12.56 10.90 5.72
N LYS A 183 -12.12 11.30 6.90
CA LYS A 183 -11.00 12.23 7.06
C LYS A 183 -9.67 11.57 6.66
N ILE A 184 -9.47 10.30 7.01
CA ILE A 184 -8.29 9.51 6.59
C ILE A 184 -8.27 9.42 5.06
N GLN A 185 -9.37 9.00 4.44
CA GLN A 185 -9.51 8.91 2.99
C GLN A 185 -9.21 10.23 2.29
N LYS A 186 -9.81 11.31 2.77
CA LYS A 186 -9.60 12.64 2.20
C LYS A 186 -8.14 13.11 2.34
N SER A 187 -7.52 12.86 3.48
CA SER A 187 -6.11 13.19 3.72
C SER A 187 -5.20 12.42 2.77
N TYR A 188 -5.44 11.12 2.62
CA TYR A 188 -4.71 10.26 1.69
C TYR A 188 -4.83 10.75 0.25
N LEU A 189 -6.05 10.96 -0.24
CA LEU A 189 -6.31 11.40 -1.62
C LEU A 189 -5.66 12.77 -1.92
N VAL A 190 -5.71 13.71 -0.98
CA VAL A 190 -5.05 15.02 -1.14
C VAL A 190 -3.53 14.86 -1.19
N THR A 191 -2.97 14.04 -0.32
CA THR A 191 -1.52 13.81 -0.25
C THR A 191 -1.01 13.09 -1.50
N ALA A 192 -1.69 12.03 -1.93
CA ALA A 192 -1.35 11.27 -3.14
C ALA A 192 -1.51 12.15 -4.39
N GLY A 193 -2.60 12.91 -4.48
CA GLY A 193 -2.83 13.85 -5.58
C GLY A 193 -1.75 14.95 -5.64
N LEU A 194 -1.31 15.49 -4.49
CA LEU A 194 -0.25 16.49 -4.43
C LEU A 194 1.11 15.89 -4.85
N LYS A 195 1.43 14.67 -4.43
CA LYS A 195 2.62 13.93 -4.88
C LYS A 195 2.60 13.77 -6.41
N MET A 196 1.45 13.36 -6.98
CA MET A 196 1.26 13.17 -8.42
C MET A 196 1.45 14.47 -9.21
N VAL A 197 0.86 15.58 -8.76
CA VAL A 197 1.05 16.91 -9.36
C VAL A 197 2.52 17.35 -9.28
N GLY A 198 3.17 17.12 -8.15
CA GLY A 198 4.60 17.40 -7.97
C GLY A 198 5.48 16.65 -8.98
N MET A 199 5.20 15.35 -9.18
CA MET A 199 5.90 14.52 -10.17
C MET A 199 5.67 15.01 -11.60
N ALA A 200 4.44 15.36 -11.95
CA ALA A 200 4.10 15.91 -13.28
C ALA A 200 4.81 17.25 -13.56
N LEU A 201 4.87 18.13 -12.58
CA LEU A 201 5.64 19.39 -12.68
C LEU A 201 7.13 19.13 -12.85
N MET A 202 7.67 18.16 -12.11
CA MET A 202 9.09 17.78 -12.21
C MET A 202 9.42 17.24 -13.62
N THR A 203 8.59 16.36 -14.17
CA THR A 203 8.71 15.86 -15.54
C THR A 203 8.67 17.00 -16.55
N GLY A 204 7.76 17.96 -16.40
CA GLY A 204 7.68 19.14 -17.26
C GLY A 204 8.95 19.99 -17.25
N ILE A 205 9.50 20.27 -16.05
CA ILE A 205 10.75 21.02 -15.90
C ILE A 205 11.91 20.26 -16.55
N VAL A 206 12.04 18.96 -16.30
CA VAL A 206 13.09 18.11 -16.87
C VAL A 206 13.02 18.11 -18.39
N THR A 207 11.81 17.99 -18.98
CA THR A 207 11.60 18.01 -20.44
C THR A 207 12.07 19.31 -21.05
N VAL A 208 11.76 20.46 -20.43
CA VAL A 208 12.24 21.77 -20.90
C VAL A 208 13.78 21.86 -20.84
N LEU A 209 14.40 21.38 -19.76
CA LEU A 209 15.85 21.36 -19.61
C LEU A 209 16.52 20.46 -20.67
N VAL A 210 15.98 19.27 -20.90
CA VAL A 210 16.46 18.37 -21.96
C VAL A 210 16.40 19.07 -23.33
N GLY A 211 15.27 19.71 -23.66
CA GLY A 211 15.11 20.46 -24.91
C GLY A 211 16.13 21.61 -25.04
N PHE A 212 16.35 22.35 -23.97
CA PHE A 212 17.34 23.43 -23.93
C PHE A 212 18.78 22.92 -24.16
N PHE A 213 19.21 21.90 -23.45
CA PHE A 213 20.56 21.34 -23.63
C PHE A 213 20.73 20.66 -24.99
N ALA A 214 19.70 19.94 -25.47
CA ALA A 214 19.74 19.30 -26.79
C ALA A 214 19.86 20.34 -27.92
N SER A 215 19.09 21.43 -27.86
CA SER A 215 19.17 22.54 -28.81
C SER A 215 20.55 23.19 -28.81
N ARG A 216 21.14 23.42 -27.64
CA ARG A 216 22.48 23.99 -27.49
C ARG A 216 23.57 23.09 -28.09
N VAL A 217 23.47 21.79 -27.85
CA VAL A 217 24.42 20.82 -28.44
C VAL A 217 24.24 20.75 -29.95
N GLY A 218 22.98 20.70 -30.45
CA GLY A 218 22.69 20.68 -31.88
C GLY A 218 23.19 21.92 -32.63
N ALA A 219 22.94 23.11 -32.08
CA ALA A 219 23.47 24.36 -32.66
C ALA A 219 24.99 24.43 -32.65
N GLY A 220 25.64 23.96 -31.58
CA GLY A 220 27.11 23.89 -31.46
C GLY A 220 27.73 22.96 -32.47
N ILE A 221 27.20 21.77 -32.68
CA ILE A 221 27.64 20.81 -33.68
C ILE A 221 27.43 21.40 -35.09
N GLY A 222 26.29 22.01 -35.35
CA GLY A 222 25.98 22.64 -36.64
C GLY A 222 26.96 23.77 -37.03
N ARG A 223 27.36 24.60 -36.05
CA ARG A 223 28.39 25.63 -36.24
C ARG A 223 29.75 25.01 -36.57
N THR A 224 30.18 24.02 -35.80
CA THR A 224 31.50 23.36 -36.02
C THR A 224 31.58 22.64 -37.37
N LEU A 225 30.47 22.12 -37.87
CA LEU A 225 30.40 21.53 -39.23
C LEU A 225 30.52 22.56 -40.32
N ARG A 226 29.88 23.75 -40.20
CA ARG A 226 29.98 24.83 -41.15
C ARG A 226 31.36 25.45 -41.23
N GLU A 227 32.11 25.52 -40.12
CA GLU A 227 33.47 26.05 -40.10
C GLU A 227 34.48 25.10 -40.74
N LYS A 228 34.14 23.82 -40.96
CA LYS A 228 35.02 22.80 -41.54
C LYS A 228 34.71 22.43 -43.00
N VAL A 229 33.69 23.01 -43.57
CA VAL A 229 33.34 22.93 -45.00
C VAL A 229 33.81 24.20 -45.67
#